data_38b9237311a6c2ce16475276bfdc1d48
#
_entry.id   38b9237311a6c2ce16475276bfdc1d48
#
_cell.length_a   1.000
_cell.length_b   1.000
_cell.length_c   1.000
_cell.angle_alpha   90.00
_cell.angle_beta   90.00
_cell.angle_gamma   90.00
#
_symmetry.space_group_name_H-M   'P 1'
#
loop_
_entity.id
_entity.type
_entity.pdbx_description
1 polymer ?
#
loop_
_entity_poly.entity_id
_entity_poly.type
_entity_poly.pdbx_seq_one_letter_code
_entity_poly.pdbx_strand_id
1 'polypeptide(L)'
;MFREQCLIDPDENVGQVHDKLMEMGAKLVVQTTEAIIEGSAELRVQRSIIQGSEILRPAPKLTRELCHIDWNGRTKDIYNLIRGLSPYPAAFTELVKGDKATQMKIYETEKVTGDALFEMLSRSGLESAAPGTVLTDGKTYLAISTADGAISVTELQLSGKKRMPVKDFL
;
A
#
# COMPACT_ATOMS: atom_id res chain seq x y z
N MET A 1 1.09 18.29 26.48
CA MET A 1 0.16 18.06 25.34
C MET A 1 -0.18 16.58 25.26
N PHE A 2 -1.41 16.26 24.90
CA PHE A 2 -1.93 14.89 24.84
C PHE A 2 -1.34 14.11 23.67
N ARG A 3 -1.30 12.77 23.81
CA ARG A 3 -0.85 11.81 22.78
C ARG A 3 -1.72 10.57 22.84
N GLU A 4 -1.97 9.98 21.71
CA GLU A 4 -2.67 8.73 21.57
C GLU A 4 -1.94 7.84 20.57
N GLN A 5 -2.11 6.53 20.67
CA GLN A 5 -1.50 5.55 19.76
C GLN A 5 -2.58 4.93 18.89
N CYS A 6 -2.32 4.84 17.60
CA CYS A 6 -3.17 4.15 16.64
C CYS A 6 -2.52 2.80 16.28
N LEU A 7 -3.26 1.71 16.45
CA LEU A 7 -2.85 0.41 15.92
C LEU A 7 -3.12 0.36 14.42
N ILE A 8 -2.13 -0.12 13.69
CA ILE A 8 -2.20 -0.34 12.25
C ILE A 8 -2.29 -1.84 12.02
N ASP A 9 -3.40 -2.31 11.46
CA ASP A 9 -3.60 -3.72 11.15
C ASP A 9 -2.74 -4.15 9.94
N PRO A 10 -2.35 -5.44 9.85
CA PRO A 10 -1.46 -5.93 8.80
C PRO A 10 -1.94 -5.67 7.37
N ASP A 11 -3.23 -5.57 7.16
CA ASP A 11 -3.84 -5.42 5.84
C ASP A 11 -4.51 -4.05 5.61
N GLU A 12 -4.44 -3.14 6.60
CA GLU A 12 -4.91 -1.76 6.42
C GLU A 12 -4.08 -0.99 5.41
N ASN A 13 -4.75 -0.21 4.57
CA ASN A 13 -4.12 0.74 3.67
C ASN A 13 -3.93 2.12 4.35
N VAL A 14 -3.14 3.00 3.72
CA VAL A 14 -2.86 4.33 4.29
C VAL A 14 -4.11 5.21 4.40
N GLY A 15 -5.12 5.03 3.54
CA GLY A 15 -6.38 5.77 3.64
C GLY A 15 -7.13 5.45 4.92
N GLN A 16 -7.25 4.17 5.27
CA GLN A 16 -7.90 3.73 6.51
C GLN A 16 -7.14 4.23 7.75
N VAL A 17 -5.81 4.17 7.74
CA VAL A 17 -4.98 4.72 8.81
C VAL A 17 -5.14 6.23 8.93
N HIS A 18 -5.18 6.94 7.79
CA HIS A 18 -5.42 8.39 7.75
C HIS A 18 -6.75 8.76 8.42
N ASP A 19 -7.83 8.05 8.10
CA ASP A 19 -9.15 8.32 8.65
C ASP A 19 -9.19 8.10 10.17
N LYS A 20 -8.59 7.00 10.67
CA LYS A 20 -8.39 6.78 12.11
C LYS A 20 -7.63 7.93 12.77
N LEU A 21 -6.51 8.34 12.18
CA LEU A 21 -5.68 9.43 12.73
C LEU A 21 -6.41 10.78 12.67
N MET A 22 -7.22 11.02 11.66
CA MET A 22 -8.03 12.24 11.55
C MET A 22 -9.05 12.34 12.68
N GLU A 23 -9.78 11.26 12.99
CA GLU A 23 -10.75 11.23 14.08
C GLU A 23 -10.10 11.38 15.46
N MET A 24 -8.98 10.67 15.68
CA MET A 24 -8.20 10.78 16.92
C MET A 24 -7.63 12.17 17.10
N GLY A 25 -7.05 12.73 16.03
CA GLY A 25 -6.48 14.06 16.02
C GLY A 25 -7.51 15.15 16.34
N ALA A 26 -8.72 15.04 15.79
CA ALA A 26 -9.82 15.98 16.07
C ALA A 26 -10.17 16.00 17.57
N LYS A 27 -10.28 14.84 18.22
CA LYS A 27 -10.53 14.74 19.66
C LYS A 27 -9.38 15.33 20.48
N LEU A 28 -8.14 15.01 20.12
CA LEU A 28 -6.95 15.52 20.82
C LEU A 28 -6.79 17.04 20.68
N VAL A 29 -7.18 17.62 19.55
CA VAL A 29 -7.15 19.08 19.36
C VAL A 29 -8.11 19.76 20.34
N VAL A 30 -9.35 19.27 20.46
CA VAL A 30 -10.34 19.82 21.41
C VAL A 30 -9.82 19.74 22.83
N GLN A 31 -9.40 18.54 23.29
CA GLN A 31 -8.86 18.36 24.64
C GLN A 31 -7.64 19.26 24.91
N THR A 32 -6.75 19.40 23.93
CA THR A 32 -5.56 20.24 24.09
C THR A 32 -5.94 21.72 24.21
N THR A 33 -6.92 22.17 23.42
CA THR A 33 -7.40 23.56 23.44
C THR A 33 -8.06 23.87 24.78
N GLU A 34 -8.92 22.98 25.28
CA GLU A 34 -9.57 23.14 26.60
C GLU A 34 -8.52 23.20 27.71
N ALA A 35 -7.55 22.28 27.74
CA ALA A 35 -6.49 22.30 28.73
C ALA A 35 -5.62 23.57 28.69
N ILE A 36 -5.40 24.16 27.52
CA ILE A 36 -4.69 25.43 27.36
C ILE A 36 -5.51 26.58 27.96
N ILE A 37 -6.82 26.65 27.68
CA ILE A 37 -7.72 27.68 28.20
C ILE A 37 -7.80 27.58 29.73
N GLU A 38 -7.86 26.39 30.28
CA GLU A 38 -7.91 26.15 31.73
C GLU A 38 -6.56 26.31 32.44
N GLY A 39 -5.47 26.47 31.71
CA GLY A 39 -4.11 26.56 32.25
C GLY A 39 -3.58 25.25 32.80
N SER A 40 -4.23 24.09 32.47
CA SER A 40 -3.87 22.75 32.94
C SER A 40 -2.93 22.00 31.96
N ALA A 41 -2.61 22.58 30.78
CA ALA A 41 -1.80 21.96 29.75
C ALA A 41 -0.33 21.76 30.20
N GLU A 42 0.09 20.51 30.35
CA GLU A 42 1.51 20.19 30.57
C GLU A 42 2.30 20.30 29.25
N LEU A 43 3.30 21.18 29.23
CA LEU A 43 4.23 21.28 28.11
C LEU A 43 5.41 20.32 28.33
N ARG A 44 5.68 19.48 27.35
CA ARG A 44 6.85 18.58 27.35
C ARG A 44 7.71 18.83 26.12
N VAL A 45 9.02 18.90 26.33
CA VAL A 45 9.98 19.03 25.23
C VAL A 45 9.98 17.73 24.44
N GLN A 46 9.86 17.80 23.11
CA GLN A 46 9.80 16.62 22.24
C GLN A 46 10.98 15.65 22.48
N ARG A 47 12.20 16.15 22.69
CA ARG A 47 13.38 15.31 22.99
C ARG A 47 13.23 14.46 24.25
N SER A 48 12.46 14.89 25.23
CA SER A 48 12.24 14.10 26.48
C SER A 48 11.32 12.90 26.26
N ILE A 49 10.70 12.80 25.09
CA ILE A 49 9.75 11.75 24.73
C ILE A 49 10.43 10.64 23.94
N ILE A 50 11.56 10.95 23.29
CA ILE A 50 12.35 9.99 22.52
C ILE A 50 13.20 9.20 23.54
N GLN A 51 12.94 7.90 23.64
CA GLN A 51 13.66 7.03 24.56
C GLN A 51 14.92 6.48 23.91
N GLY A 52 16.07 6.74 24.51
CA GLY A 52 17.35 6.10 24.19
C GLY A 52 17.86 6.35 22.77
N SER A 53 18.41 5.29 22.15
CA SER A 53 19.01 5.31 20.82
C SER A 53 18.00 5.02 19.69
N GLU A 54 16.73 5.38 19.84
CA GLU A 54 15.75 5.20 18.76
C GLU A 54 16.18 5.94 17.51
N ILE A 55 16.44 5.21 16.44
CA ILE A 55 16.69 5.76 15.11
C ILE A 55 15.36 6.22 14.55
N LEU A 56 15.16 7.54 14.55
CA LEU A 56 13.97 8.15 13.95
C LEU A 56 13.96 7.89 12.44
N ARG A 57 12.86 7.35 11.95
CA ARG A 57 12.68 7.16 10.51
C ARG A 57 12.28 8.48 9.87
N PRO A 58 12.96 8.93 8.81
CA PRO A 58 12.55 10.11 8.07
C PRO A 58 11.21 9.87 7.36
N ALA A 59 10.45 10.94 7.15
CA ALA A 59 9.25 10.94 6.32
C ALA A 59 9.49 11.77 5.05
N PRO A 60 10.21 11.24 4.05
CA PRO A 60 10.52 11.96 2.84
C PRO A 60 9.27 12.22 2.01
N LYS A 61 9.33 13.21 1.13
CA LYS A 61 8.26 13.45 0.15
C LYS A 61 8.10 12.23 -0.75
N LEU A 62 6.85 11.82 -0.95
CA LEU A 62 6.53 10.76 -1.91
C LEU A 62 6.73 11.30 -3.33
N THR A 63 7.71 10.76 -4.03
CA THR A 63 7.96 11.08 -5.44
C THR A 63 7.31 10.06 -6.35
N ARG A 64 7.24 10.37 -7.66
CA ARG A 64 6.68 9.42 -8.63
C ARG A 64 7.50 8.13 -8.71
N GLU A 65 8.80 8.25 -8.61
CA GLU A 65 9.73 7.10 -8.64
C GLU A 65 9.47 6.13 -7.48
N LEU A 66 9.19 6.65 -6.29
CA LEU A 66 8.81 5.83 -5.13
C LEU A 66 7.47 5.09 -5.31
N CYS A 67 6.59 5.62 -6.15
CA CYS A 67 5.31 4.98 -6.42
C CYS A 67 5.38 3.92 -7.53
N HIS A 68 6.49 3.83 -8.25
CA HIS A 68 6.71 2.80 -9.28
C HIS A 68 7.04 1.46 -8.63
N ILE A 69 6.33 0.40 -9.03
CA ILE A 69 6.52 -0.94 -8.46
C ILE A 69 7.73 -1.60 -9.12
N ASP A 70 8.71 -2.00 -8.30
CA ASP A 70 9.78 -2.91 -8.72
C ASP A 70 9.37 -4.35 -8.40
N TRP A 71 9.00 -5.09 -9.43
CA TRP A 71 8.55 -6.48 -9.30
C TRP A 71 9.66 -7.46 -8.87
N ASN A 72 10.94 -7.07 -8.94
CA ASN A 72 12.05 -7.87 -8.40
C ASN A 72 12.08 -7.89 -6.86
N GLY A 73 11.26 -7.07 -6.20
CA GLY A 73 11.08 -7.07 -4.76
C GLY A 73 10.35 -8.31 -4.26
N ARG A 74 10.39 -8.52 -2.93
CA ARG A 74 9.62 -9.61 -2.29
C ARG A 74 8.14 -9.26 -2.26
N THR A 75 7.29 -10.27 -2.35
CA THR A 75 5.81 -10.17 -2.27
C THR A 75 5.36 -9.28 -1.11
N LYS A 76 5.92 -9.50 0.08
CA LYS A 76 5.57 -8.70 1.28
C LYS A 76 5.91 -7.22 1.11
N ASP A 77 7.05 -6.89 0.52
CA ASP A 77 7.52 -5.52 0.39
C ASP A 77 6.69 -4.77 -0.65
N ILE A 78 6.38 -5.42 -1.78
CA ILE A 78 5.50 -4.88 -2.82
C ILE A 78 4.06 -4.70 -2.30
N TYR A 79 3.52 -5.67 -1.57
CA TYR A 79 2.22 -5.56 -0.92
C TYR A 79 2.16 -4.35 0.02
N ASN A 80 3.20 -4.17 0.85
CA ASN A 80 3.29 -3.05 1.77
C ASN A 80 3.42 -1.70 1.04
N LEU A 81 4.13 -1.65 -0.10
CA LEU A 81 4.21 -0.45 -0.94
C LEU A 81 2.82 -0.08 -1.48
N ILE A 82 2.09 -1.05 -2.04
CA ILE A 82 0.77 -0.81 -2.63
C ILE A 82 -0.21 -0.31 -1.57
N ARG A 83 -0.37 -1.02 -0.45
CA ARG A 83 -1.30 -0.60 0.61
C ARG A 83 -0.88 0.72 1.27
N GLY A 84 0.44 0.96 1.41
CA GLY A 84 0.99 2.20 1.96
C GLY A 84 0.81 3.43 1.07
N LEU A 85 0.47 3.25 -0.20
CA LEU A 85 0.19 4.31 -1.16
C LEU A 85 -1.30 4.39 -1.56
N SER A 86 -2.14 3.44 -1.12
CA SER A 86 -3.56 3.39 -1.47
C SER A 86 -4.42 4.16 -0.46
N PRO A 87 -5.37 5.00 -0.89
CA PRO A 87 -5.80 5.23 -2.27
C PRO A 87 -5.00 6.32 -3.03
N TYR A 88 -4.14 7.06 -2.38
CA TYR A 88 -3.40 8.16 -2.98
C TYR A 88 -1.98 8.28 -2.40
N PRO A 89 -0.97 8.45 -3.25
CA PRO A 89 -0.98 8.67 -4.73
C PRO A 89 -1.25 7.43 -5.57
N ALA A 90 -1.30 6.24 -4.99
CA ALA A 90 -1.37 4.90 -5.53
C ALA A 90 -0.04 4.43 -6.16
N ALA A 91 0.30 3.17 -5.92
CA ALA A 91 1.40 2.52 -6.61
C ALA A 91 1.03 2.25 -8.07
N PHE A 92 2.00 2.25 -8.97
CA PHE A 92 1.76 2.01 -10.39
C PHE A 92 2.85 1.17 -11.05
N THR A 93 2.47 0.58 -12.17
CA THR A 93 3.36 -0.12 -13.09
C THR A 93 2.95 0.15 -14.54
N GLU A 94 3.74 -0.29 -15.51
CA GLU A 94 3.38 -0.31 -16.92
C GLU A 94 2.98 -1.73 -17.34
N LEU A 95 1.77 -1.84 -17.90
CA LEU A 95 1.31 -3.04 -18.59
C LEU A 95 1.75 -2.96 -20.04
N VAL A 96 2.63 -3.87 -20.48
CA VAL A 96 3.18 -3.90 -21.83
C VAL A 96 2.47 -4.98 -22.65
N LYS A 97 1.95 -4.59 -23.81
CA LYS A 97 1.36 -5.51 -24.80
C LYS A 97 1.87 -5.15 -26.20
N GLY A 98 2.79 -5.96 -26.72
CA GLY A 98 3.54 -5.61 -27.94
C GLY A 98 4.34 -4.33 -27.73
N ASP A 99 4.23 -3.37 -28.62
CA ASP A 99 4.93 -2.08 -28.55
C ASP A 99 4.20 -1.03 -27.70
N LYS A 100 3.05 -1.38 -27.11
CA LYS A 100 2.22 -0.46 -26.36
C LYS A 100 2.42 -0.68 -24.85
N ALA A 101 2.89 0.37 -24.15
CA ALA A 101 2.89 0.44 -22.71
C ALA A 101 1.71 1.30 -22.21
N THR A 102 1.01 0.81 -21.19
CA THR A 102 -0.12 1.51 -20.58
C THR A 102 0.10 1.55 -19.07
N GLN A 103 0.10 2.74 -18.47
CA GLN A 103 0.23 2.86 -17.04
C GLN A 103 -1.01 2.30 -16.34
N MET A 104 -0.76 1.47 -15.33
CA MET A 104 -1.77 0.85 -14.48
C MET A 104 -1.47 1.19 -13.02
N LYS A 105 -2.38 1.88 -12.35
CA LYS A 105 -2.37 2.05 -10.90
C LYS A 105 -3.02 0.84 -10.24
N ILE A 106 -2.45 0.42 -9.10
CA ILE A 106 -2.93 -0.71 -8.32
C ILE A 106 -3.34 -0.19 -6.94
N TYR A 107 -4.55 -0.54 -6.51
CA TYR A 107 -5.15 -0.04 -5.28
C TYR A 107 -5.30 -1.12 -4.21
N GLU A 108 -5.82 -2.30 -4.59
CA GLU A 108 -6.05 -3.39 -3.68
C GLU A 108 -5.48 -4.69 -4.23
N THR A 109 -4.90 -5.47 -3.34
CA THR A 109 -4.15 -6.67 -3.71
C THR A 109 -4.17 -7.70 -2.58
N GLU A 110 -3.87 -8.94 -2.96
CA GLU A 110 -3.63 -10.06 -2.06
C GLU A 110 -2.27 -10.68 -2.34
N LYS A 111 -1.63 -11.20 -1.29
CA LYS A 111 -0.36 -11.94 -1.40
C LYS A 111 -0.65 -13.38 -1.84
N VAL A 112 0.08 -13.86 -2.82
CA VAL A 112 -0.03 -15.23 -3.34
C VAL A 112 1.30 -15.94 -3.18
N THR A 113 1.30 -17.04 -2.44
CA THR A 113 2.49 -17.87 -2.16
C THR A 113 2.10 -19.34 -2.06
N GLY A 114 3.08 -20.26 -2.06
CA GLY A 114 2.85 -21.69 -1.87
C GLY A 114 1.94 -22.31 -2.92
N ASP A 115 1.00 -23.15 -2.47
CA ASP A 115 0.10 -23.92 -3.36
C ASP A 115 -0.77 -23.03 -4.25
N ALA A 116 -1.22 -21.88 -3.74
CA ALA A 116 -1.99 -20.92 -4.52
C ALA A 116 -1.19 -20.35 -5.69
N LEU A 117 0.11 -20.10 -5.50
CA LEU A 117 1.00 -19.67 -6.58
C LEU A 117 1.16 -20.76 -7.63
N PHE A 118 1.38 -22.01 -7.20
CA PHE A 118 1.50 -23.15 -8.10
C PHE A 118 0.23 -23.34 -8.95
N GLU A 119 -0.94 -23.25 -8.34
CA GLU A 119 -2.22 -23.30 -9.05
C GLU A 119 -2.35 -22.18 -10.09
N MET A 120 -2.02 -20.94 -9.73
CA MET A 120 -2.07 -19.81 -10.66
C MET A 120 -1.10 -19.96 -11.82
N LEU A 121 0.13 -20.42 -11.59
CA LEU A 121 1.10 -20.72 -12.64
C LEU A 121 0.54 -21.77 -13.62
N SER A 122 0.05 -22.88 -13.09
CA SER A 122 -0.54 -23.96 -13.88
C SER A 122 -1.72 -23.49 -14.74
N ARG A 123 -2.64 -22.70 -14.14
CA ARG A 123 -3.80 -22.12 -14.86
C ARG A 123 -3.38 -21.10 -15.92
N SER A 124 -2.24 -20.44 -15.73
CA SER A 124 -1.65 -19.52 -16.71
C SER A 124 -0.84 -20.24 -17.80
N GLY A 125 -0.73 -21.57 -17.71
CA GLY A 125 0.07 -22.38 -18.65
C GLY A 125 1.59 -22.26 -18.45
N LEU A 126 2.03 -21.92 -17.25
CA LEU A 126 3.43 -21.68 -16.90
C LEU A 126 3.89 -22.65 -15.81
N GLU A 127 5.13 -23.13 -15.90
CA GLU A 127 5.78 -23.91 -14.83
C GLU A 127 6.49 -22.99 -13.82
N SER A 128 6.98 -21.85 -14.29
CA SER A 128 7.62 -20.80 -13.48
C SER A 128 7.42 -19.45 -14.14
N ALA A 129 7.60 -18.39 -13.38
CA ALA A 129 7.48 -17.02 -13.90
C ALA A 129 8.59 -16.11 -13.35
N ALA A 130 9.26 -15.38 -14.24
CA ALA A 130 10.18 -14.32 -13.83
C ALA A 130 9.40 -13.17 -13.17
N PRO A 131 10.01 -12.41 -12.23
CA PRO A 131 9.37 -11.23 -11.66
C PRO A 131 8.83 -10.28 -12.73
N GLY A 132 7.61 -9.76 -12.50
CA GLY A 132 6.90 -8.91 -13.45
C GLY A 132 6.08 -9.66 -14.52
N THR A 133 6.11 -11.00 -14.55
CA THR A 133 5.26 -11.79 -15.44
C THR A 133 3.81 -11.73 -15.01
N VAL A 134 2.92 -11.46 -15.96
CA VAL A 134 1.47 -11.47 -15.72
C VAL A 134 0.95 -12.90 -15.71
N LEU A 135 0.26 -13.27 -14.62
CA LEU A 135 -0.42 -14.54 -14.42
C LEU A 135 -1.93 -14.29 -14.49
N THR A 136 -2.61 -14.89 -15.45
CA THR A 136 -4.05 -14.70 -15.63
C THR A 136 -4.67 -15.84 -16.41
N ASP A 137 -5.93 -16.14 -16.14
CA ASP A 137 -6.77 -17.01 -16.98
C ASP A 137 -7.65 -16.19 -17.97
N GLY A 138 -7.48 -14.87 -17.97
CA GLY A 138 -8.24 -13.93 -18.80
C GLY A 138 -9.72 -13.79 -18.41
N LYS A 139 -10.13 -14.27 -17.23
CA LYS A 139 -11.54 -14.29 -16.80
C LYS A 139 -11.75 -13.99 -15.31
N THR A 140 -10.91 -14.53 -14.43
CA THR A 140 -11.21 -14.53 -12.99
C THR A 140 -10.14 -13.85 -12.14
N TYR A 141 -8.89 -13.84 -12.55
CA TYR A 141 -7.80 -13.26 -11.80
C TYR A 141 -6.73 -12.61 -12.68
N LEU A 142 -6.07 -11.63 -12.10
CA LEU A 142 -4.86 -11.00 -12.61
C LEU A 142 -3.85 -10.97 -11.46
N ALA A 143 -2.73 -11.66 -11.61
CA ALA A 143 -1.64 -11.58 -10.66
C ALA A 143 -0.33 -11.25 -11.39
N ILE A 144 0.64 -10.75 -10.65
CA ILE A 144 1.96 -10.41 -11.19
C ILE A 144 3.00 -11.07 -10.29
N SER A 145 3.90 -11.84 -10.90
CA SER A 145 4.96 -12.55 -10.20
C SER A 145 5.96 -11.58 -9.56
N THR A 146 6.51 -11.99 -8.42
CA THR A 146 7.53 -11.26 -7.64
C THR A 146 8.75 -12.16 -7.43
N ALA A 147 9.73 -11.74 -6.66
CA ALA A 147 10.92 -12.54 -6.38
C ALA A 147 10.62 -13.87 -5.64
N ASP A 148 9.57 -13.93 -4.83
CA ASP A 148 9.27 -15.06 -3.93
C ASP A 148 7.78 -15.47 -3.90
N GLY A 149 6.99 -15.00 -4.87
CA GLY A 149 5.56 -15.28 -4.95
C GLY A 149 4.88 -14.50 -6.06
N ALA A 150 3.65 -14.04 -5.81
CA ALA A 150 2.93 -13.12 -6.70
C ALA A 150 2.03 -12.17 -5.90
N ILE A 151 1.63 -11.09 -6.55
CA ILE A 151 0.61 -10.15 -6.08
C ILE A 151 -0.64 -10.33 -6.95
N SER A 152 -1.73 -10.79 -6.36
CA SER A 152 -3.04 -10.82 -6.99
C SER A 152 -3.67 -9.43 -6.90
N VAL A 153 -4.01 -8.85 -8.04
CA VAL A 153 -4.64 -7.52 -8.13
C VAL A 153 -6.15 -7.70 -8.04
N THR A 154 -6.78 -7.01 -7.09
CA THR A 154 -8.24 -7.04 -6.92
C THR A 154 -8.89 -5.75 -7.42
N GLU A 155 -8.17 -4.61 -7.38
CA GLU A 155 -8.67 -3.33 -7.85
C GLU A 155 -7.56 -2.50 -8.51
N LEU A 156 -7.86 -1.94 -9.67
CA LEU A 156 -6.90 -1.24 -10.51
C LEU A 156 -7.51 -0.04 -11.25
N GLN A 157 -6.64 0.75 -11.89
CA GLN A 157 -7.02 1.83 -12.79
C GLN A 157 -6.03 1.94 -13.95
N LEU A 158 -6.49 1.81 -15.17
CA LEU A 158 -5.69 2.15 -16.34
C LEU A 158 -5.68 3.67 -16.58
N SER A 159 -4.60 4.15 -17.19
CA SER A 159 -4.52 5.54 -17.64
C SER A 159 -5.74 5.93 -18.51
N GLY A 160 -6.40 7.04 -18.15
CA GLY A 160 -7.60 7.52 -18.81
C GLY A 160 -8.89 6.76 -18.52
N LYS A 161 -8.89 5.79 -17.59
CA LYS A 161 -10.07 5.05 -17.16
C LYS A 161 -10.41 5.35 -15.70
N LYS A 162 -11.60 4.92 -15.26
CA LYS A 162 -11.98 4.94 -13.84
C LYS A 162 -11.34 3.76 -13.11
N ARG A 163 -11.22 3.88 -11.79
CA ARG A 163 -10.90 2.77 -10.88
C ARG A 163 -11.96 1.69 -11.00
N MET A 164 -11.56 0.42 -11.05
CA MET A 164 -12.45 -0.71 -11.30
C MET A 164 -11.94 -1.97 -10.63
N PRO A 165 -12.84 -2.89 -10.23
CA PRO A 165 -12.48 -4.24 -9.85
C PRO A 165 -11.80 -4.97 -11.00
N VAL A 166 -10.91 -5.92 -10.67
CA VAL A 166 -10.20 -6.72 -11.69
C VAL A 166 -11.13 -7.46 -12.65
N LYS A 167 -12.31 -7.87 -12.18
CA LYS A 167 -13.33 -8.56 -12.99
C LYS A 167 -13.86 -7.72 -14.15
N ASP A 168 -13.86 -6.39 -14.00
CA ASP A 168 -14.33 -5.48 -15.04
C ASP A 168 -13.19 -5.13 -16.03
N PHE A 169 -11.97 -5.49 -15.68
CA PHE A 169 -10.78 -5.32 -16.52
C PHE A 169 -10.54 -6.54 -17.43
N LEU A 170 -10.81 -7.76 -16.96
CA LEU A 170 -10.59 -9.04 -17.67
C LEU A 170 -11.66 -9.30 -18.72
#